data_b6d64c8b3de7ee535eab0c566d6c9f0f
#
_entry.id   b6d64c8b3de7ee535eab0c566d6c9f0f
#
_cell.length_a   1.000
_cell.length_b   1.000
_cell.length_c   1.000
_cell.angle_alpha   90.00
_cell.angle_beta   90.00
_cell.angle_gamma   90.00
#
_symmetry.space_group_name_H-M   'P 1'
#
loop_
_entity.id
_entity.type
_entity.pdbx_description
1 polymer ?
#
loop_
_entity_poly.entity_id
_entity_poly.type
_entity_poly.pdbx_seq_one_letter_code
_entity_poly.pdbx_strand_id
1 'polypeptide(L)'
;MVFKSLLTSTVEKAGVKLNIQKTKIMATSPITSWQIEGETVETVTDFIFLGSKITADGDCSHEIKRHFLLGRKVMTNLDSIFKSRDITLPTKFCLVKAMVFPVVMYGIESWTVNKAENRRIDGFELWCWRRLLRVPWTARSSNQSILKEISPGISLEGMMLKLKLQYFGHLM
;
A
#
# COMPACT_ATOMS: atom_id res chain seq x y z
N MET A 1 -17.62 25.64 10.17
CA MET A 1 -19.05 25.63 9.79
C MET A 1 -19.31 25.50 8.29
N VAL A 2 -18.41 25.95 7.43
CA VAL A 2 -18.56 25.94 5.95
C VAL A 2 -18.56 24.55 5.32
N PHE A 3 -17.79 23.59 5.85
CA PHE A 3 -17.67 22.24 5.26
C PHE A 3 -18.95 21.40 5.37
N LYS A 4 -19.75 21.65 6.41
CA LYS A 4 -20.99 20.90 6.72
C LYS A 4 -22.09 21.19 5.71
N SER A 5 -22.29 22.46 5.37
CA SER A 5 -23.31 22.89 4.39
C SER A 5 -22.95 22.54 2.96
N LEU A 6 -21.64 22.49 2.63
CA LEU A 6 -21.15 22.07 1.31
C LEU A 6 -21.42 20.58 1.05
N LEU A 7 -21.17 19.70 2.02
CA LEU A 7 -21.41 18.26 1.89
C LEU A 7 -22.90 17.95 1.63
N THR A 8 -23.79 18.49 2.47
CA THR A 8 -25.23 18.24 2.35
C THR A 8 -25.77 18.77 1.02
N SER A 9 -25.42 20.01 0.63
CA SER A 9 -25.88 20.60 -0.62
C SER A 9 -25.34 19.92 -1.88
N THR A 10 -24.13 19.36 -1.83
CA THR A 10 -23.54 18.64 -2.97
C THR A 10 -24.16 17.27 -3.16
N VAL A 11 -24.45 16.58 -2.05
CA VAL A 11 -25.08 15.25 -2.06
C VAL A 11 -26.53 15.33 -2.53
N GLU A 12 -27.28 16.35 -2.09
CA GLU A 12 -28.65 16.61 -2.53
C GLU A 12 -28.72 16.96 -4.02
N LYS A 13 -27.80 17.78 -4.53
CA LYS A 13 -27.70 18.09 -5.97
C LYS A 13 -27.42 16.85 -6.83
N ALA A 14 -26.73 15.85 -6.28
CA ALA A 14 -26.47 14.57 -6.94
C ALA A 14 -27.63 13.58 -6.83
N GLY A 15 -28.73 13.90 -6.15
CA GLY A 15 -29.87 13.01 -5.95
C GLY A 15 -29.58 11.82 -5.05
N VAL A 16 -28.54 11.87 -4.23
CA VAL A 16 -28.09 10.81 -3.34
C VAL A 16 -28.38 11.21 -1.90
N LYS A 17 -28.86 10.29 -1.05
CA LYS A 17 -29.04 10.54 0.39
C LYS A 17 -27.80 10.06 1.16
N LEU A 18 -27.30 10.91 2.06
CA LEU A 18 -26.22 10.56 2.95
C LEU A 18 -26.69 9.51 3.97
N ASN A 19 -26.01 8.37 4.06
CA ASN A 19 -26.30 7.38 5.07
C ASN A 19 -25.44 7.68 6.31
N ILE A 20 -26.03 8.27 7.34
CA ILE A 20 -25.32 8.73 8.55
C ILE A 20 -24.71 7.58 9.32
N GLN A 21 -25.38 6.41 9.38
CA GLN A 21 -24.83 5.21 10.07
C GLN A 21 -23.56 4.66 9.41
N LYS A 22 -23.41 4.85 8.08
CA LYS A 22 -22.20 4.45 7.32
C LYS A 22 -21.19 5.57 7.21
N THR A 23 -21.56 6.79 7.57
CA THR A 23 -20.68 7.95 7.54
C THR A 23 -19.86 8.00 8.81
N LYS A 24 -18.56 8.15 8.69
CA LYS A 24 -17.63 8.25 9.81
C LYS A 24 -16.79 9.50 9.66
N ILE A 25 -16.42 10.09 10.77
CA ILE A 25 -15.55 11.28 10.81
C ILE A 25 -14.23 10.89 11.45
N MET A 26 -13.17 11.27 10.78
CA MET A 26 -11.81 11.13 11.28
C MET A 26 -11.17 12.51 11.34
N ALA A 27 -10.53 12.84 12.46
CA ALA A 27 -9.86 14.10 12.66
C ALA A 27 -8.50 13.90 13.33
N THR A 28 -7.56 14.77 13.00
CA THR A 28 -6.21 14.78 13.59
C THR A 28 -6.19 15.35 15.02
N SER A 29 -7.22 16.09 15.40
CA SER A 29 -7.42 16.62 16.75
C SER A 29 -8.67 16.01 17.39
N PRO A 30 -8.71 15.85 18.72
CA PRO A 30 -9.85 15.26 19.39
C PRO A 30 -11.11 16.12 19.17
N ILE A 31 -12.13 15.52 18.58
CA ILE A 31 -13.47 16.09 18.40
C ILE A 31 -14.40 15.39 19.38
N THR A 32 -15.10 16.15 20.21
CA THR A 32 -15.98 15.63 21.24
C THR A 32 -17.29 15.09 20.68
N SER A 33 -17.86 15.74 19.65
CA SER A 33 -19.04 15.26 18.94
C SER A 33 -19.19 15.99 17.60
N TRP A 34 -19.73 15.29 16.63
CA TRP A 34 -20.11 15.88 15.34
C TRP A 34 -21.50 15.43 14.95
N GLN A 35 -22.32 16.39 14.50
CA GLN A 35 -23.70 16.13 14.08
C GLN A 35 -23.91 16.59 12.64
N ILE A 36 -24.61 15.77 11.86
CA ILE A 36 -25.11 16.11 10.51
C ILE A 36 -26.62 15.99 10.57
N GLU A 37 -27.35 17.04 10.21
CA GLU A 37 -28.83 17.08 10.25
C GLU A 37 -29.46 16.70 11.58
N GLY A 38 -28.78 16.99 12.69
CA GLY A 38 -29.24 16.66 14.04
C GLY A 38 -28.90 15.24 14.52
N GLU A 39 -28.39 14.38 13.64
CA GLU A 39 -27.91 13.05 14.00
C GLU A 39 -26.40 13.04 14.31
N THR A 40 -26.02 12.31 15.35
CA THR A 40 -24.61 12.21 15.77
C THR A 40 -23.86 11.24 14.86
N VAL A 41 -22.76 11.69 14.30
CA VAL A 41 -21.88 10.88 13.43
C VAL A 41 -20.77 10.25 14.27
N GLU A 42 -20.48 8.97 14.03
CA GLU A 42 -19.42 8.25 14.72
C GLU A 42 -18.04 8.83 14.40
N THR A 43 -17.25 9.12 15.44
CA THR A 43 -15.87 9.55 15.31
C THR A 43 -14.95 8.34 15.42
N VAL A 44 -14.04 8.17 14.48
CA VAL A 44 -13.12 7.02 14.42
C VAL A 44 -11.66 7.49 14.34
N THR A 45 -10.76 6.69 14.90
CA THR A 45 -9.31 6.91 14.83
C THR A 45 -8.69 6.28 13.58
N ASP A 46 -9.35 5.29 13.03
CA ASP A 46 -8.95 4.63 11.79
C ASP A 46 -10.17 4.24 10.96
N PHE A 47 -9.97 4.11 9.66
CA PHE A 47 -11.01 3.77 8.71
C PHE A 47 -10.44 2.93 7.56
N ILE A 48 -11.19 1.91 7.12
CA ILE A 48 -10.82 1.13 5.93
C ILE A 48 -11.55 1.71 4.73
N PHE A 49 -10.80 2.31 3.82
CA PHE A 49 -11.30 2.87 2.58
C PHE A 49 -10.75 2.09 1.38
N LEU A 50 -11.64 1.49 0.59
CA LEU A 50 -11.27 0.67 -0.58
C LEU A 50 -10.20 -0.38 -0.26
N GLY A 51 -10.26 -1.00 0.92
CA GLY A 51 -9.30 -2.02 1.34
C GLY A 51 -7.97 -1.49 1.90
N SER A 52 -7.77 -0.18 1.96
CA SER A 52 -6.61 0.46 2.59
C SER A 52 -6.99 1.07 3.94
N LYS A 53 -6.19 0.85 4.96
CA LYS A 53 -6.39 1.40 6.30
C LYS A 53 -5.78 2.80 6.38
N ILE A 54 -6.62 3.79 6.67
CA ILE A 54 -6.23 5.19 6.89
C ILE A 54 -6.36 5.46 8.39
N THR A 55 -5.36 6.10 8.98
CA THR A 55 -5.31 6.46 10.41
C THR A 55 -5.29 7.97 10.58
N ALA A 56 -5.85 8.47 11.68
CA ALA A 56 -5.94 9.91 11.96
C ALA A 56 -4.57 10.56 12.16
N ASP A 57 -3.58 9.81 12.65
CA ASP A 57 -2.19 10.25 12.83
C ASP A 57 -1.35 10.16 11.54
N GLY A 58 -1.91 9.58 10.46
CA GLY A 58 -1.21 9.37 9.19
C GLY A 58 -0.13 8.28 9.23
N ASP A 59 -0.07 7.45 10.30
CA ASP A 59 0.88 6.33 10.37
C ASP A 59 0.46 5.18 9.45
N CYS A 60 1.24 4.95 8.41
CA CYS A 60 1.03 3.87 7.45
C CYS A 60 1.81 2.58 7.78
N SER A 61 2.56 2.54 8.88
CA SER A 61 3.43 1.39 9.24
C SER A 61 2.65 0.07 9.33
N HIS A 62 1.45 0.10 9.89
CA HIS A 62 0.58 -1.08 9.99
C HIS A 62 0.12 -1.56 8.61
N GLU A 63 -0.25 -0.64 7.74
CA GLU A 63 -0.71 -0.94 6.39
C GLU A 63 0.44 -1.51 5.54
N ILE A 64 1.61 -0.91 5.59
CA ILE A 64 2.82 -1.42 4.93
C ILE A 64 3.13 -2.85 5.38
N LYS A 65 3.10 -3.13 6.68
CA LYS A 65 3.32 -4.48 7.22
C LYS A 65 2.26 -5.47 6.70
N ARG A 66 1.00 -5.07 6.67
CA ARG A 66 -0.10 -5.90 6.15
C ARG A 66 0.13 -6.25 4.68
N HIS A 67 0.49 -5.28 3.85
CA HIS A 67 0.76 -5.50 2.43
C HIS A 67 2.00 -6.37 2.20
N PHE A 68 3.03 -6.25 3.03
CA PHE A 68 4.17 -7.17 2.98
C PHE A 68 3.80 -8.61 3.33
N LEU A 69 2.90 -8.81 4.30
CA LEU A 69 2.39 -10.15 4.61
C LEU A 69 1.61 -10.75 3.43
N LEU A 70 0.76 -9.94 2.77
CA LEU A 70 0.05 -10.35 1.56
C LEU A 70 1.03 -10.68 0.42
N GLY A 71 2.01 -9.83 0.16
CA GLY A 71 3.06 -10.07 -0.83
C GLY A 71 3.86 -11.36 -0.55
N ARG A 72 4.20 -11.63 0.72
CA ARG A 72 4.84 -12.88 1.13
C ARG A 72 3.95 -14.10 0.86
N LYS A 73 2.65 -14.00 1.09
CA LYS A 73 1.68 -15.06 0.78
C LYS A 73 1.66 -15.34 -0.73
N VAL A 74 1.61 -14.30 -1.57
CA VAL A 74 1.68 -14.47 -3.03
C VAL A 74 2.99 -15.12 -3.45
N MET A 75 4.14 -14.67 -2.94
CA MET A 75 5.44 -15.30 -3.20
C MET A 75 5.46 -16.77 -2.81
N THR A 76 4.80 -17.15 -1.72
CA THR A 76 4.71 -18.55 -1.28
C THR A 76 3.84 -19.38 -2.23
N ASN A 77 2.72 -18.81 -2.70
CA ASN A 77 1.86 -19.48 -3.67
C ASN A 77 2.56 -19.72 -5.03
N LEU A 78 3.51 -18.85 -5.39
CA LEU A 78 4.33 -18.98 -6.60
C LEU A 78 5.56 -19.90 -6.43
N ASP A 79 5.76 -20.50 -5.27
CA ASP A 79 6.98 -21.26 -4.94
C ASP A 79 7.21 -22.45 -5.88
N SER A 80 6.15 -23.13 -6.31
CA SER A 80 6.23 -24.22 -7.30
C SER A 80 6.78 -23.74 -8.65
N ILE A 81 6.34 -22.56 -9.10
CA ILE A 81 6.80 -21.91 -10.33
C ILE A 81 8.27 -21.50 -10.21
N PHE A 82 8.63 -20.91 -9.08
CA PHE A 82 10.04 -20.52 -8.82
C PHE A 82 10.97 -21.74 -8.71
N LYS A 83 10.46 -22.89 -8.30
CA LYS A 83 11.20 -24.16 -8.25
C LYS A 83 11.35 -24.84 -9.61
N SER A 84 10.47 -24.60 -10.56
CA SER A 84 10.57 -25.20 -11.89
C SER A 84 11.88 -24.80 -12.58
N ARG A 85 12.51 -25.78 -13.23
CA ARG A 85 13.71 -25.58 -14.08
C ARG A 85 13.35 -25.14 -15.49
N ASP A 86 12.12 -25.41 -15.93
CA ASP A 86 11.65 -25.11 -17.28
C ASP A 86 11.34 -23.62 -17.48
N ILE A 87 11.17 -22.88 -16.37
CA ILE A 87 10.87 -21.45 -16.39
C ILE A 87 12.15 -20.65 -16.21
N THR A 88 12.43 -19.79 -17.17
CA THR A 88 13.63 -18.97 -17.16
C THR A 88 13.64 -17.91 -16.04
N LEU A 89 14.82 -17.49 -15.61
CA LEU A 89 14.97 -16.46 -14.59
C LEU A 89 14.29 -15.14 -14.95
N PRO A 90 14.41 -14.62 -16.21
CA PRO A 90 13.68 -13.42 -16.60
C PRO A 90 12.16 -13.56 -16.48
N THR A 91 11.59 -14.71 -16.82
CA THR A 91 10.16 -14.97 -16.67
C THR A 91 9.74 -14.95 -15.20
N LYS A 92 10.51 -15.60 -14.33
CA LYS A 92 10.27 -15.58 -12.88
C LYS A 92 10.34 -14.17 -12.31
N PHE A 93 11.28 -13.38 -12.79
CA PHE A 93 11.42 -11.97 -12.43
C PHE A 93 10.18 -11.14 -12.84
N CYS A 94 9.70 -11.32 -14.08
CA CYS A 94 8.48 -10.66 -14.55
C CYS A 94 7.26 -11.06 -13.70
N LEU A 95 7.15 -12.33 -13.27
CA LEU A 95 6.07 -12.78 -12.40
C LEU A 95 6.08 -12.09 -11.04
N VAL A 96 7.24 -11.89 -10.41
CA VAL A 96 7.34 -11.13 -9.16
C VAL A 96 6.85 -9.69 -9.36
N LYS A 97 7.30 -9.03 -10.42
CA LYS A 97 6.89 -7.66 -10.74
C LYS A 97 5.39 -7.55 -11.07
N ALA A 98 4.82 -8.54 -11.75
CA ALA A 98 3.43 -8.50 -12.19
C ALA A 98 2.43 -8.96 -11.12
N MET A 99 2.81 -9.85 -10.21
CA MET A 99 1.88 -10.48 -9.27
C MET A 99 2.13 -10.11 -7.82
N VAL A 100 3.39 -9.91 -7.42
CA VAL A 100 3.74 -9.63 -6.01
C VAL A 100 3.75 -8.13 -5.74
N PHE A 101 4.45 -7.36 -6.58
CA PHE A 101 4.62 -5.94 -6.37
C PHE A 101 3.32 -5.14 -6.41
N PRO A 102 2.34 -5.39 -7.32
CA PRO A 102 1.06 -4.69 -7.29
C PRO A 102 0.27 -4.90 -5.99
N VAL A 103 0.34 -6.10 -5.40
CA VAL A 103 -0.29 -6.38 -4.10
C VAL A 103 0.36 -5.57 -2.99
N VAL A 104 1.67 -5.41 -3.05
CA VAL A 104 2.44 -4.65 -2.05
C VAL A 104 2.24 -3.14 -2.21
N MET A 105 2.10 -2.68 -3.46
CA MET A 105 1.96 -1.25 -3.78
C MET A 105 0.52 -0.74 -3.71
N TYR A 106 -0.45 -1.60 -3.45
CA TYR A 106 -1.85 -1.19 -3.41
C TYR A 106 -2.10 -0.14 -2.33
N GLY A 107 -2.72 0.98 -2.69
CA GLY A 107 -3.03 2.08 -1.78
C GLY A 107 -1.82 2.98 -1.42
N ILE A 108 -0.68 2.82 -2.12
CA ILE A 108 0.56 3.57 -1.83
C ILE A 108 0.39 5.09 -1.90
N GLU A 109 -0.55 5.57 -2.68
CA GLU A 109 -0.87 6.99 -2.84
C GLU A 109 -1.26 7.65 -1.51
N SER A 110 -1.86 6.88 -0.59
CA SER A 110 -2.25 7.37 0.74
C SER A 110 -1.14 7.26 1.80
N TRP A 111 -0.01 6.59 1.50
CA TRP A 111 1.02 6.32 2.51
C TRP A 111 2.00 7.48 2.67
N THR A 112 2.24 7.87 3.91
CA THR A 112 3.33 8.78 4.31
C THR A 112 4.57 7.96 4.61
N VAL A 113 5.38 7.67 3.59
CA VAL A 113 6.56 6.80 3.74
C VAL A 113 7.72 7.59 4.31
N ASN A 114 8.21 7.19 5.47
CA ASN A 114 9.40 7.74 6.11
C ASN A 114 10.65 6.88 5.85
N LYS A 115 11.83 7.31 6.34
CA LYS A 115 13.09 6.57 6.15
C LYS A 115 13.08 5.14 6.72
N ALA A 116 12.32 4.89 7.78
CA ALA A 116 12.23 3.57 8.38
C ALA A 116 11.38 2.63 7.51
N GLU A 117 10.30 3.13 6.93
CA GLU A 117 9.49 2.39 5.98
C GLU A 117 10.25 2.10 4.69
N ASN A 118 11.02 3.06 4.16
CA ASN A 118 11.88 2.83 2.99
C ASN A 118 12.83 1.65 3.22
N ARG A 119 13.50 1.58 4.36
CA ARG A 119 14.37 0.43 4.70
C ARG A 119 13.60 -0.89 4.75
N ARG A 120 12.34 -0.88 5.17
CA ARG A 120 11.48 -2.06 5.19
C ARG A 120 11.08 -2.48 3.77
N ILE A 121 10.81 -1.51 2.89
CA ILE A 121 10.50 -1.72 1.47
C ILE A 121 11.71 -2.38 0.77
N ASP A 122 12.91 -1.82 0.96
CA ASP A 122 14.15 -2.39 0.43
C ASP A 122 14.41 -3.81 0.95
N GLY A 123 14.20 -4.00 2.26
CA GLY A 123 14.33 -5.32 2.88
C GLY A 123 13.34 -6.35 2.33
N PHE A 124 12.10 -5.94 2.03
CA PHE A 124 11.11 -6.80 1.39
C PHE A 124 11.49 -7.13 -0.05
N GLU A 125 11.93 -6.16 -0.83
CA GLU A 125 12.39 -6.37 -2.20
C GLU A 125 13.54 -7.37 -2.25
N LEU A 126 14.57 -7.17 -1.43
CA LEU A 126 15.70 -8.09 -1.30
C LEU A 126 15.27 -9.50 -0.88
N TRP A 127 14.31 -9.61 0.02
CA TRP A 127 13.74 -10.90 0.41
C TRP A 127 13.08 -11.60 -0.78
N CYS A 128 12.34 -10.89 -1.63
CA CYS A 128 11.74 -11.44 -2.85
C CYS A 128 12.83 -11.98 -3.80
N TRP A 129 13.88 -11.21 -4.03
CA TRP A 129 14.96 -11.60 -4.93
C TRP A 129 15.78 -12.78 -4.40
N ARG A 130 16.11 -12.78 -3.11
CA ARG A 130 16.79 -13.92 -2.49
C ARG A 130 15.95 -15.21 -2.60
N ARG A 131 14.64 -15.12 -2.39
CA ARG A 131 13.75 -16.26 -2.51
C ARG A 131 13.67 -16.76 -3.96
N LEU A 132 13.60 -15.86 -4.92
CA LEU A 132 13.59 -16.18 -6.36
C LEU A 132 14.89 -16.88 -6.79
N LEU A 133 16.04 -16.38 -6.35
CA LEU A 133 17.37 -16.96 -6.61
C LEU A 133 17.68 -18.18 -5.73
N ARG A 134 16.84 -18.52 -4.76
CA ARG A 134 17.04 -19.56 -3.77
C ARG A 134 18.32 -19.37 -2.93
N VAL A 135 18.72 -18.13 -2.71
CA VAL A 135 19.84 -17.80 -1.84
C VAL A 135 19.33 -17.70 -0.41
N PRO A 136 19.69 -18.64 0.50
CA PRO A 136 19.28 -18.55 1.89
C PRO A 136 19.89 -17.29 2.52
N TRP A 137 19.18 -16.74 3.49
CA TRP A 137 19.63 -15.52 4.15
C TRP A 137 20.97 -15.73 4.90
N THR A 138 21.27 -16.98 5.29
CA THR A 138 22.53 -17.40 5.91
C THR A 138 23.71 -17.46 4.93
N ALA A 139 23.45 -17.44 3.62
CA ALA A 139 24.51 -17.36 2.63
C ALA A 139 25.22 -16.00 2.73
N ARG A 140 26.55 -16.01 2.68
CA ARG A 140 27.39 -14.81 2.73
C ARG A 140 27.34 -13.94 1.45
N SER A 141 26.29 -14.08 0.65
CA SER A 141 26.08 -13.26 -0.55
C SER A 141 25.66 -11.85 -0.15
N SER A 142 26.36 -10.85 -0.66
CA SER A 142 26.03 -9.45 -0.40
C SER A 142 24.72 -9.05 -1.10
N ASN A 143 24.04 -8.03 -0.58
CA ASN A 143 22.85 -7.50 -1.22
C ASN A 143 23.15 -6.95 -2.62
N GLN A 144 24.34 -6.38 -2.80
CA GLN A 144 24.80 -5.88 -4.11
C GLN A 144 24.97 -7.01 -5.13
N SER A 145 25.46 -8.19 -4.74
CA SER A 145 25.56 -9.33 -5.65
C SER A 145 24.21 -9.85 -6.09
N ILE A 146 23.22 -9.90 -5.19
CA ILE A 146 21.84 -10.25 -5.52
C ILE A 146 21.22 -9.26 -6.51
N LEU A 147 21.37 -7.96 -6.26
CA LEU A 147 20.83 -6.92 -7.14
C LEU A 147 21.53 -6.91 -8.50
N LYS A 148 22.83 -7.18 -8.56
CA LYS A 148 23.58 -7.33 -9.81
C LYS A 148 23.08 -8.48 -10.68
N GLU A 149 22.81 -9.62 -10.06
CA GLU A 149 22.32 -10.82 -10.74
C GLU A 149 20.90 -10.60 -11.32
N ILE A 150 20.02 -9.97 -10.55
CA ILE A 150 18.64 -9.68 -10.95
C ILE A 150 18.59 -8.50 -11.93
N SER A 151 19.43 -7.46 -11.73
CA SER A 151 19.40 -6.19 -12.48
C SER A 151 17.99 -5.63 -12.64
N PRO A 152 17.29 -5.28 -11.54
CA PRO A 152 15.85 -5.01 -11.54
C PRO A 152 15.44 -3.79 -12.38
N GLY A 153 16.37 -2.97 -12.80
CA GLY A 153 16.16 -1.69 -13.48
C GLY A 153 15.61 -0.64 -12.50
N ILE A 154 14.32 -0.71 -12.19
CA ILE A 154 13.69 0.18 -11.21
C ILE A 154 13.41 -0.63 -9.93
N SER A 155 13.82 -0.11 -8.77
CA SER A 155 13.54 -0.70 -7.46
C SER A 155 12.04 -0.62 -7.11
N LEU A 156 11.61 -1.41 -6.12
CA LEU A 156 10.25 -1.35 -5.60
C LEU A 156 9.91 0.07 -5.10
N GLU A 157 10.83 0.71 -4.36
CA GLU A 157 10.69 2.10 -3.91
C GLU A 157 10.52 3.06 -5.10
N GLY A 158 11.34 2.91 -6.16
CA GLY A 158 11.24 3.71 -7.38
C GLY A 158 9.90 3.53 -8.11
N MET A 159 9.35 2.32 -8.13
CA MET A 159 8.02 2.04 -8.69
C MET A 159 6.92 2.69 -7.86
N MET A 160 7.02 2.62 -6.52
CA MET A 160 6.10 3.28 -5.61
C MET A 160 6.11 4.81 -5.79
N LEU A 161 7.30 5.41 -5.90
CA LEU A 161 7.44 6.83 -6.16
C LEU A 161 6.82 7.23 -7.51
N LYS A 162 7.05 6.45 -8.55
CA LYS A 162 6.44 6.67 -9.87
C LYS A 162 4.92 6.67 -9.80
N LEU A 163 4.30 5.70 -9.09
CA LEU A 163 2.84 5.65 -8.92
C LEU A 163 2.31 6.87 -8.18
N LYS A 164 2.98 7.31 -7.11
CA LYS A 164 2.61 8.54 -6.40
C LYS A 164 2.65 9.77 -7.31
N LEU A 165 3.73 9.94 -8.06
CA LEU A 165 3.88 11.07 -8.97
C LEU A 165 2.81 11.04 -10.08
N GLN A 166 2.47 9.86 -10.61
CA GLN A 166 1.38 9.71 -11.58
C GLN A 166 0.03 10.10 -10.97
N TYR A 167 -0.27 9.65 -9.75
CA TYR A 167 -1.50 10.00 -9.06
C TYR A 167 -1.61 11.52 -8.85
N PHE A 168 -0.59 12.17 -8.33
CA PHE A 168 -0.58 13.62 -8.15
C PHE A 168 -0.63 14.39 -9.47
N GLY A 169 0.01 13.89 -10.53
CA GLY A 169 -0.06 14.50 -11.86
C GLY A 169 -1.47 14.45 -12.50
N HIS A 170 -2.32 13.51 -12.08
CA HIS A 170 -3.73 13.46 -12.52
C HIS A 170 -4.65 14.39 -11.72
N LEU A 171 -4.21 14.83 -10.53
CA LEU A 171 -5.00 15.73 -9.67
C LEU A 171 -4.76 17.22 -9.97
N MET A 172 -3.70 17.54 -10.72
CA MET A 172 -3.32 18.90 -11.13
C MET A 172 -3.82 19.20 -12.55
#